data_32775b698c6380acf0675644a6ce2634
#
_entry.id   32775b698c6380acf0675644a6ce2634
#
_cell.length_a   1.000
_cell.length_b   1.000
_cell.length_c   1.000
_cell.angle_alpha   90.00
_cell.angle_beta   90.00
_cell.angle_gamma   90.00
#
_symmetry.space_group_name_H-M   'P 1'
#
loop_
_entity.id
_entity.type
_entity.pdbx_description
1 polymer ?
#
loop_
_entity_poly.entity_id
_entity_poly.type
_entity_poly.pdbx_seq_one_letter_code
_entity_poly.pdbx_strand_id
1 'polypeptide(L)'
;MSIQDEERTPSLAERFPRLTKDVKTFQVREGEEPWTLKEAKAVASELIAEVERLEVELANADAELSELLRNSGDGAGDDQADSGSSALEREQELTFVNNTRDLLQQNTHAIQRIAAGTYGTCESCGGPIGKARLQAFPRATLCVTCKQREERR
;
A
#
# COMPACT_ATOMS: atom_id res chain seq x y z
N MET A 1 13.84 -6.43 -37.30
CA MET A 1 13.22 -5.32 -36.59
C MET A 1 12.77 -5.79 -35.25
N SER A 2 13.55 -5.54 -34.24
CA SER A 2 13.16 -5.79 -32.88
C SER A 2 12.27 -4.62 -32.44
N ILE A 3 10.99 -4.86 -32.39
CA ILE A 3 10.07 -3.99 -31.67
C ILE A 3 10.31 -4.29 -30.21
N GLN A 4 11.16 -3.49 -29.59
CA GLN A 4 11.16 -3.41 -28.15
C GLN A 4 9.93 -2.58 -27.79
N ASP A 5 8.80 -3.24 -27.57
CA ASP A 5 7.76 -2.70 -26.74
C ASP A 5 8.37 -2.59 -25.33
N GLU A 6 9.15 -1.53 -25.14
CA GLU A 6 9.42 -1.07 -23.80
C GLU A 6 8.04 -0.82 -23.20
N GLU A 7 7.67 -1.63 -22.23
CA GLU A 7 6.46 -1.38 -21.43
C GLU A 7 6.61 0.03 -20.84
N ARG A 8 6.11 0.99 -21.59
CA ARG A 8 6.13 2.39 -21.19
C ARG A 8 5.25 2.53 -19.96
N THR A 9 5.88 2.86 -18.84
CA THR A 9 5.15 3.19 -17.63
C THR A 9 4.17 4.34 -17.92
N PRO A 10 2.86 4.13 -17.70
CA PRO A 10 1.89 5.19 -17.96
C PRO A 10 2.17 6.42 -17.11
N SER A 11 2.00 7.60 -17.70
CA SER A 11 2.13 8.87 -16.98
C SER A 11 1.03 9.04 -15.95
N LEU A 12 1.18 9.97 -15.01
CA LEU A 12 0.13 10.30 -14.05
C LEU A 12 -1.16 10.74 -14.74
N ALA A 13 -1.06 11.51 -15.82
CA ALA A 13 -2.21 11.95 -16.60
C ALA A 13 -2.96 10.77 -17.25
N GLU A 14 -2.24 9.75 -17.69
CA GLU A 14 -2.81 8.53 -18.26
C GLU A 14 -3.46 7.66 -17.20
N ARG A 15 -2.86 7.56 -16.01
CA ARG A 15 -3.40 6.77 -14.90
C ARG A 15 -4.59 7.44 -14.21
N PHE A 16 -4.58 8.77 -14.13
CA PHE A 16 -5.62 9.55 -13.46
C PHE A 16 -6.16 10.64 -14.40
N PRO A 17 -6.88 10.26 -15.46
CA PRO A 17 -7.34 11.23 -16.46
C PRO A 17 -8.31 12.27 -15.91
N ARG A 18 -8.96 11.99 -14.78
CA ARG A 18 -9.93 12.86 -14.13
C ARG A 18 -9.36 13.67 -12.97
N LEU A 19 -8.07 13.50 -12.65
CA LEU A 19 -7.48 14.09 -11.43
C LEU A 19 -7.59 15.62 -11.41
N THR A 20 -7.37 16.30 -12.53
CA THR A 20 -7.48 17.75 -12.62
C THR A 20 -8.86 18.24 -12.20
N LYS A 21 -9.91 17.48 -12.54
CA LYS A 21 -11.29 17.78 -12.18
C LYS A 21 -11.60 17.32 -10.75
N ASP A 22 -11.22 16.09 -10.43
CA ASP A 22 -11.56 15.44 -9.17
C ASP A 22 -10.85 16.07 -7.96
N VAL A 23 -9.66 16.64 -8.14
CA VAL A 23 -8.91 17.27 -7.05
C VAL A 23 -9.70 18.37 -6.33
N LYS A 24 -10.59 19.04 -7.04
CA LYS A 24 -11.46 20.09 -6.48
C LYS A 24 -12.51 19.52 -5.53
N THR A 25 -12.81 18.23 -5.63
CA THR A 25 -13.81 17.55 -4.81
C THR A 25 -13.20 16.83 -3.62
N PHE A 26 -11.87 16.74 -3.52
CA PHE A 26 -11.20 16.11 -2.39
C PHE A 26 -11.45 16.93 -1.13
N GLN A 27 -11.99 16.28 -0.10
CA GLN A 27 -12.34 16.94 1.15
C GLN A 27 -11.08 17.38 1.93
N VAL A 28 -11.18 18.52 2.58
CA VAL A 28 -10.20 19.01 3.55
C VAL A 28 -10.90 19.33 4.86
N ARG A 29 -10.15 19.34 5.96
CA ARG A 29 -10.68 19.75 7.25
C ARG A 29 -10.86 21.26 7.31
N GLU A 30 -11.72 21.71 8.20
CA GLU A 30 -11.90 23.12 8.47
C GLU A 30 -10.55 23.77 8.79
N GLY A 31 -10.27 24.88 8.12
CA GLY A 31 -8.99 25.61 8.27
C GLY A 31 -7.86 25.14 7.35
N GLU A 32 -8.03 24.02 6.66
CA GLU A 32 -7.06 23.56 5.67
C GLU A 32 -7.32 24.20 4.30
N GLU A 33 -6.24 24.49 3.58
CA GLU A 33 -6.34 24.94 2.20
C GLU A 33 -6.82 23.80 1.30
N PRO A 34 -7.63 24.06 0.25
CA PRO A 34 -8.02 23.04 -0.71
C PRO A 34 -6.81 22.35 -1.35
N TRP A 35 -7.01 21.09 -1.77
CA TRP A 35 -5.99 20.37 -2.51
C TRP A 35 -5.64 21.08 -3.81
N THR A 36 -4.35 21.21 -4.07
CA THR A 36 -3.87 21.63 -5.39
C THR A 36 -3.54 20.41 -6.24
N LEU A 37 -3.56 20.59 -7.57
CA LEU A 37 -3.20 19.52 -8.48
C LEU A 37 -1.75 19.02 -8.23
N LYS A 38 -0.84 19.94 -7.93
CA LYS A 38 0.56 19.60 -7.60
C LYS A 38 0.64 18.70 -6.37
N GLU A 39 -0.09 19.02 -5.32
CA GLU A 39 -0.15 18.22 -4.08
C GLU A 39 -0.75 16.84 -4.34
N ALA A 40 -1.83 16.75 -5.10
CA ALA A 40 -2.47 15.50 -5.45
C ALA A 40 -1.55 14.61 -6.31
N LYS A 41 -0.85 15.19 -7.27
CA LYS A 41 0.14 14.46 -8.08
C LYS A 41 1.31 13.94 -7.23
N ALA A 42 1.78 14.73 -6.27
CA ALA A 42 2.85 14.31 -5.37
C ALA A 42 2.44 13.09 -4.55
N VAL A 43 1.23 13.10 -3.99
CA VAL A 43 0.69 11.96 -3.22
C VAL A 43 0.50 10.73 -4.12
N ALA A 44 -0.05 10.92 -5.31
CA ALA A 44 -0.24 9.83 -6.27
C ALA A 44 1.11 9.19 -6.66
N SER A 45 2.12 10.00 -6.92
CA SER A 45 3.46 9.52 -7.25
C SER A 45 4.10 8.74 -6.09
N GLU A 46 3.92 9.20 -4.88
CA GLU A 46 4.41 8.54 -3.67
C GLU A 46 3.74 7.17 -3.48
N LEU A 47 2.43 7.08 -3.66
CA LEU A 47 1.68 5.83 -3.57
C LEU A 47 2.12 4.82 -4.64
N ILE A 48 2.30 5.28 -5.88
CA ILE A 48 2.76 4.44 -6.98
C ILE A 48 4.16 3.89 -6.72
N ALA A 49 5.08 4.73 -6.28
CA ALA A 49 6.44 4.31 -5.95
C ALA A 49 6.44 3.29 -4.81
N GLU A 50 5.59 3.50 -3.81
CA GLU A 50 5.46 2.57 -2.68
C GLU A 50 4.89 1.21 -3.11
N VAL A 51 3.90 1.20 -4.00
CA VAL A 51 3.35 -0.04 -4.57
C VAL A 51 4.44 -0.82 -5.32
N GLU A 52 5.22 -0.15 -6.16
CA GLU A 52 6.31 -0.79 -6.90
C GLU A 52 7.35 -1.39 -5.96
N ARG A 53 7.73 -0.67 -4.93
CA ARG A 53 8.66 -1.15 -3.90
C ARG A 53 8.11 -2.38 -3.17
N LEU A 54 6.86 -2.33 -2.76
CA LEU A 54 6.19 -3.42 -2.03
C LEU A 54 6.01 -4.66 -2.91
N GLU A 55 5.73 -4.50 -4.19
CA GLU A 55 5.61 -5.62 -5.13
C GLU A 55 6.93 -6.40 -5.25
N VAL A 56 8.06 -5.69 -5.35
CA VAL A 56 9.39 -6.32 -5.38
C VAL A 56 9.69 -7.01 -4.06
N GLU A 57 9.43 -6.34 -2.94
CA GLU A 57 9.64 -6.87 -1.61
C GLU A 57 8.80 -8.13 -1.35
N LEU A 58 7.55 -8.11 -1.79
CA LEU A 58 6.64 -9.27 -1.67
C LEU A 58 7.13 -10.44 -2.52
N ALA A 59 7.56 -10.21 -3.75
CA ALA A 59 8.07 -11.28 -4.62
C ALA A 59 9.31 -11.95 -4.00
N ASN A 60 10.21 -11.16 -3.44
CA ASN A 60 11.41 -11.67 -2.77
C ASN A 60 11.04 -12.47 -1.50
N ALA A 61 10.13 -11.94 -0.70
CA ALA A 61 9.68 -12.60 0.53
C ALA A 61 8.94 -13.91 0.25
N ASP A 62 8.08 -13.94 -0.77
CA ASP A 62 7.39 -15.17 -1.21
C ASP A 62 8.39 -16.23 -1.69
N ALA A 63 9.43 -15.84 -2.41
CA ALA A 63 10.48 -16.75 -2.86
C ALA A 63 11.26 -17.34 -1.67
N GLU A 64 11.63 -16.52 -0.70
CA GLU A 64 12.31 -16.95 0.53
C GLU A 64 11.43 -17.90 1.36
N LEU A 65 10.14 -17.58 1.51
CA LEU A 65 9.20 -18.44 2.23
C LEU A 65 9.04 -19.78 1.54
N SER A 66 8.92 -19.82 0.21
CA SER A 66 8.83 -21.04 -0.58
C SER A 66 10.06 -21.92 -0.42
N GLU A 67 11.24 -21.33 -0.36
CA GLU A 67 12.49 -22.04 -0.11
C GLU A 67 12.54 -22.62 1.31
N LEU A 68 12.15 -21.86 2.32
CA LEU A 68 12.07 -22.35 3.71
C LEU A 68 11.09 -23.51 3.84
N LEU A 69 9.95 -23.45 3.17
CA LEU A 69 8.95 -24.54 3.19
C LEU A 69 9.47 -25.80 2.49
N ARG A 70 10.21 -25.68 1.40
CA ARG A 70 10.84 -26.82 0.71
C ARG A 70 11.91 -27.48 1.55
N ASN A 71 12.78 -26.67 2.16
CA ASN A 71 13.88 -27.16 3.01
C ASN A 71 13.35 -27.92 4.24
N SER A 72 12.21 -27.51 4.78
CA SER A 72 11.63 -28.19 5.93
C SER A 72 11.05 -29.58 5.59
N GLY A 73 10.75 -29.84 4.33
CA GLY A 73 10.27 -31.16 3.87
C GLY A 73 11.39 -32.19 3.69
N ASP A 74 12.64 -31.74 3.52
CA ASP A 74 13.81 -32.59 3.27
C ASP A 74 14.58 -32.94 4.55
N GLY A 75 14.10 -32.51 5.71
CA GLY A 75 14.81 -32.58 6.99
C GLY A 75 14.67 -33.90 7.76
N ALA A 76 14.65 -35.04 7.08
CA ALA A 76 14.66 -36.34 7.76
C ALA A 76 16.02 -36.57 8.43
N GLY A 77 16.13 -36.16 9.69
CA GLY A 77 17.36 -36.31 10.48
C GLY A 77 17.84 -35.04 11.17
N ASP A 78 17.15 -33.93 10.98
CA ASP A 78 17.42 -32.70 11.72
C ASP A 78 17.09 -32.90 13.20
N ASP A 79 17.93 -32.38 14.09
CA ASP A 79 17.64 -32.45 15.52
C ASP A 79 16.48 -31.48 15.89
N GLN A 80 15.95 -31.63 17.09
CA GLN A 80 14.80 -30.85 17.54
C GLN A 80 15.11 -29.34 17.65
N ALA A 81 16.35 -28.97 17.88
CA ALA A 81 16.77 -27.57 17.98
C ALA A 81 16.74 -26.90 16.60
N ASP A 82 17.25 -27.57 15.56
CA ASP A 82 17.20 -27.08 14.17
C ASP A 82 15.76 -26.99 13.66
N SER A 83 14.93 -27.99 13.99
CA SER A 83 13.50 -27.98 13.68
C SER A 83 12.77 -26.77 14.32
N GLY A 84 13.07 -26.44 15.58
CA GLY A 84 12.49 -25.31 16.27
C GLY A 84 12.92 -23.97 15.68
N SER A 85 14.20 -23.80 15.31
CA SER A 85 14.72 -22.62 14.65
C SER A 85 14.10 -22.42 13.27
N SER A 86 13.97 -23.49 12.49
CA SER A 86 13.33 -23.46 11.17
C SER A 86 11.85 -23.08 11.24
N ALA A 87 11.13 -23.58 12.26
CA ALA A 87 9.74 -23.23 12.49
C ALA A 87 9.58 -21.73 12.82
N LEU A 88 10.47 -21.18 13.65
CA LEU A 88 10.47 -19.77 13.99
C LEU A 88 10.77 -18.89 12.75
N GLU A 89 11.77 -19.25 11.96
CA GLU A 89 12.11 -18.55 10.72
C GLU A 89 10.95 -18.52 9.75
N ARG A 90 10.23 -19.64 9.57
CA ARG A 90 9.05 -19.72 8.70
C ARG A 90 7.93 -18.83 9.21
N GLU A 91 7.69 -18.82 10.51
CA GLU A 91 6.67 -18.00 11.14
C GLU A 91 6.98 -16.51 10.96
N GLN A 92 8.22 -16.10 11.16
CA GLN A 92 8.66 -14.72 10.96
C GLN A 92 8.54 -14.29 9.51
N GLU A 93 8.94 -15.14 8.57
CA GLU A 93 8.83 -14.86 7.14
C GLU A 93 7.37 -14.78 6.69
N LEU A 94 6.51 -15.66 7.19
CA LEU A 94 5.08 -15.63 6.91
C LEU A 94 4.44 -14.33 7.43
N THR A 95 4.81 -13.90 8.62
CA THR A 95 4.34 -12.63 9.19
C THR A 95 4.77 -11.46 8.32
N PHE A 96 6.01 -11.45 7.86
CA PHE A 96 6.55 -10.43 6.97
C PHE A 96 5.78 -10.40 5.63
N VAL A 97 5.56 -11.56 5.02
CA VAL A 97 4.79 -11.69 3.77
C VAL A 97 3.37 -11.12 3.95
N ASN A 98 2.69 -11.50 5.02
CA ASN A 98 1.33 -11.05 5.29
C ASN A 98 1.26 -9.54 5.52
N ASN A 99 2.20 -8.98 6.28
CA ASN A 99 2.27 -7.54 6.52
C ASN A 99 2.54 -6.77 5.22
N THR A 100 3.43 -7.29 4.38
CA THR A 100 3.75 -6.68 3.09
C THR A 100 2.54 -6.70 2.16
N ARG A 101 1.79 -7.80 2.11
CA ARG A 101 0.53 -7.88 1.35
C ARG A 101 -0.50 -6.87 1.83
N ASP A 102 -0.65 -6.71 3.13
CA ASP A 102 -1.59 -5.74 3.71
C ASP A 102 -1.23 -4.32 3.33
N LEU A 103 0.06 -3.96 3.42
CA LEU A 103 0.54 -2.64 3.00
C LEU A 103 0.33 -2.40 1.50
N LEU A 104 0.62 -3.40 0.69
CA LEU A 104 0.40 -3.34 -0.76
C LEU A 104 -1.07 -3.10 -1.07
N GLN A 105 -1.97 -3.82 -0.41
CA GLN A 105 -3.41 -3.67 -0.58
C GLN A 105 -3.88 -2.27 -0.17
N GLN A 106 -3.41 -1.75 0.96
CA GLN A 106 -3.77 -0.41 1.44
C GLN A 106 -3.32 0.68 0.48
N ASN A 107 -2.10 0.58 -0.04
CA ASN A 107 -1.57 1.56 -1.01
C ASN A 107 -2.31 1.48 -2.34
N THR A 108 -2.59 0.27 -2.83
CA THR A 108 -3.36 0.05 -4.07
C THR A 108 -4.78 0.60 -3.92
N HIS A 109 -5.41 0.39 -2.78
CA HIS A 109 -6.74 0.92 -2.48
C HIS A 109 -6.75 2.46 -2.50
N ALA A 110 -5.74 3.10 -1.93
CA ALA A 110 -5.60 4.56 -1.98
C ALA A 110 -5.48 5.08 -3.42
N ILE A 111 -4.71 4.40 -4.26
CA ILE A 111 -4.59 4.73 -5.69
C ILE A 111 -5.95 4.61 -6.38
N GLN A 112 -6.71 3.57 -6.10
CA GLN A 112 -8.06 3.37 -6.66
C GLN A 112 -9.01 4.49 -6.23
N ARG A 113 -8.91 4.96 -5.00
CA ARG A 113 -9.72 6.08 -4.51
C ARG A 113 -9.38 7.39 -5.19
N ILE A 114 -8.11 7.64 -5.49
CA ILE A 114 -7.69 8.81 -6.29
C ILE A 114 -8.32 8.73 -7.67
N ALA A 115 -8.25 7.58 -8.34
CA ALA A 115 -8.82 7.37 -9.66
C ALA A 115 -10.36 7.51 -9.66
N ALA A 116 -11.02 7.11 -8.58
CA ALA A 116 -12.48 7.20 -8.43
C ALA A 116 -12.98 8.58 -8.00
N GLY A 117 -12.08 9.49 -7.59
CA GLY A 117 -12.46 10.81 -7.10
C GLY A 117 -12.96 10.87 -5.67
N THR A 118 -12.74 9.80 -4.90
CA THR A 118 -13.20 9.67 -3.51
C THR A 118 -12.08 9.83 -2.47
N TYR A 119 -10.87 10.11 -2.92
CA TYR A 119 -9.71 10.28 -2.04
C TYR A 119 -9.92 11.44 -1.09
N GLY A 120 -9.57 11.24 0.18
CA GLY A 120 -9.74 12.25 1.23
C GLY A 120 -11.00 12.11 2.06
N THR A 121 -11.91 11.25 1.66
CA THR A 121 -13.16 10.98 2.39
C THR A 121 -12.98 9.78 3.32
N CYS A 122 -13.27 9.94 4.61
CA CYS A 122 -13.23 8.86 5.59
C CYS A 122 -14.24 7.77 5.21
N GLU A 123 -13.78 6.53 5.15
CA GLU A 123 -14.64 5.39 4.79
C GLU A 123 -15.65 5.03 5.87
N SER A 124 -15.45 5.49 7.10
CA SER A 124 -16.36 5.21 8.20
C SER A 124 -17.43 6.28 8.38
N CYS A 125 -17.06 7.56 8.47
CA CYS A 125 -18.00 8.63 8.78
C CYS A 125 -18.35 9.53 7.59
N GLY A 126 -17.67 9.39 6.44
CA GLY A 126 -17.91 10.22 5.25
C GLY A 126 -17.37 11.64 5.35
N GLY A 127 -16.76 12.02 6.47
CA GLY A 127 -16.13 13.31 6.64
C GLY A 127 -14.70 13.37 6.09
N PRO A 128 -14.03 14.52 6.20
CA PRO A 128 -12.66 14.65 5.70
C PRO A 128 -11.67 13.90 6.58
N ILE A 129 -10.72 13.20 5.96
CA ILE A 129 -9.58 12.63 6.66
C ILE A 129 -8.63 13.74 7.09
N GLY A 130 -8.41 14.72 6.23
CA GLY A 130 -7.51 15.83 6.42
C GLY A 130 -6.33 15.79 5.47
N LYS A 131 -6.06 16.90 4.81
CA LYS A 131 -4.97 17.01 3.83
C LYS A 131 -3.60 16.74 4.47
N ALA A 132 -3.33 17.35 5.63
CA ALA A 132 -2.06 17.15 6.34
C ALA A 132 -1.85 15.69 6.73
N ARG A 133 -2.91 15.00 7.19
CA ARG A 133 -2.83 13.58 7.54
C ARG A 133 -2.53 12.72 6.31
N LEU A 134 -3.16 13.01 5.18
CA LEU A 134 -2.94 12.27 3.94
C LEU A 134 -1.57 12.55 3.32
N GLN A 135 -1.03 13.73 3.49
CA GLN A 135 0.34 14.04 3.07
C GLN A 135 1.37 13.28 3.90
N ALA A 136 1.09 13.05 5.18
CA ALA A 136 1.94 12.24 6.07
C ALA A 136 1.69 10.73 5.89
N PHE A 137 0.44 10.32 5.68
CA PHE A 137 0.00 8.92 5.55
C PHE A 137 -0.93 8.78 4.35
N PRO A 138 -0.38 8.72 3.13
CA PRO A 138 -1.21 8.73 1.91
C PRO A 138 -2.20 7.57 1.80
N ARG A 139 -1.93 6.44 2.45
CA ARG A 139 -2.79 5.26 2.44
C ARG A 139 -3.93 5.30 3.48
N ALA A 140 -4.04 6.36 4.27
CA ALA A 140 -5.06 6.46 5.31
C ALA A 140 -6.47 6.45 4.71
N THR A 141 -7.37 5.66 5.30
CA THR A 141 -8.77 5.53 4.88
C THR A 141 -9.75 6.07 5.92
N LEU A 142 -9.26 6.34 7.12
CA LEU A 142 -10.06 6.82 8.26
C LEU A 142 -9.52 8.15 8.77
N CYS A 143 -10.43 9.02 9.20
CA CYS A 143 -10.05 10.21 9.96
C CYS A 143 -9.53 9.80 11.34
N VAL A 144 -8.87 10.73 12.04
CA VAL A 144 -8.28 10.45 13.37
C VAL A 144 -9.32 9.91 14.34
N THR A 145 -10.50 10.52 14.39
CA THR A 145 -11.57 10.11 15.30
C THR A 145 -12.04 8.67 15.05
N CYS A 146 -12.27 8.31 13.77
CA CYS A 146 -12.69 6.96 13.41
C CYS A 146 -11.59 5.94 13.65
N LYS A 147 -10.34 6.31 13.38
CA LYS A 147 -9.18 5.46 13.64
C LYS A 147 -9.04 5.15 15.13
N GLN A 148 -9.19 6.15 15.98
CA GLN A 148 -9.15 5.97 17.42
C GLN A 148 -10.28 5.06 17.93
N ARG A 149 -11.49 5.17 17.37
CA ARG A 149 -12.60 4.27 17.70
C ARG A 149 -12.31 2.83 17.33
N GLU A 150 -11.70 2.61 16.17
CA GLU A 150 -11.30 1.27 15.72
C GLU A 150 -10.29 0.65 16.67
N GLU A 151 -9.30 1.42 17.09
CA GLU A 151 -8.25 0.95 18.01
C GLU A 151 -8.74 0.63 19.42
N ARG A 152 -9.89 1.19 19.83
CA ARG A 152 -10.49 0.95 21.16
C ARG A 152 -11.35 -0.31 21.24
N ARG A 153 -11.59 -0.96 20.14
CA ARG A 153 -12.40 -2.19 20.10
C ARG A 153 -11.62 -3.42 20.47
#